data_8123427c19919b2507b753ea29643b03
#
_entry.id   8123427c19919b2507b753ea29643b03
#
_cell.length_a   1.000
_cell.length_b   1.000
_cell.length_c   1.000
_cell.angle_alpha   90.00
_cell.angle_beta   90.00
_cell.angle_gamma   90.00
#
_symmetry.space_group_name_H-M   'P 1'
#
loop_
_entity.id
_entity.type
_entity.pdbx_description
1 polymer ?
#
loop_
_entity_poly.entity_id
_entity_poly.type
_entity_poly.pdbx_seq_one_letter_code
_entity_poly.pdbx_strand_id
1 'polypeptide(L)'
;MRLDDYDNNISVEDQGRGGGFGGLPMGGGSIGCGGLVLLLIAALVFGVDPGALMTESSGPVVQQQQGPQTGTTGGDACSIDQNRREMCNAMSSLNQTWGKLFAAEGQRFSPPKLSFYSQYGQSGCGAAQSAMGPFYCPNDHGIYLDTDFFREMEQRLGASGDFARYYVIAHEYGHHIQTITGLAQQVQQAQQRSSQAQGNAIQVRMELQADCLAGVWAAQNKDRIEPGDVQEGLRAASSIGDDVLMRSAGRRVSPESFTHGTSQQRMEWLNRGLQTGDPNACNTFGG
;
A
#
# COMPACT_ATOMS: atom_id res chain seq x y z
N MET A 1 -11.41 1.75 15.62
CA MET A 1 -12.51 1.28 14.72
C MET A 1 -12.77 -0.19 14.99
N ARG A 2 -14.02 -0.60 15.22
CA ARG A 2 -14.36 -1.99 15.55
C ARG A 2 -14.58 -2.82 14.30
N LEU A 3 -13.65 -3.72 14.00
CA LEU A 3 -13.76 -4.71 12.94
C LEU A 3 -13.56 -6.10 13.56
N ASP A 4 -14.66 -6.71 14.01
CA ASP A 4 -14.61 -7.85 14.93
C ASP A 4 -14.68 -9.20 14.22
N ASP A 5 -15.13 -9.22 12.96
CA ASP A 5 -15.40 -10.42 12.18
C ASP A 5 -14.78 -10.34 10.79
N TYR A 6 -14.29 -11.45 10.30
CA TYR A 6 -13.84 -11.57 8.92
C TYR A 6 -14.58 -12.71 8.19
N ASP A 7 -14.72 -12.55 6.90
CA ASP A 7 -15.25 -13.59 6.02
C ASP A 7 -14.12 -14.62 5.73
N ASN A 8 -14.38 -15.89 6.04
CA ASN A 8 -13.45 -16.98 5.73
C ASN A 8 -13.18 -17.16 4.24
N ASN A 9 -13.97 -16.52 3.37
CA ASN A 9 -13.80 -16.59 1.90
C ASN A 9 -12.88 -15.50 1.36
N ILE A 10 -12.28 -14.64 2.19
CA ILE A 10 -11.27 -13.71 1.70
C ILE A 10 -10.07 -14.45 1.13
N SER A 11 -9.54 -13.95 0.02
CA SER A 11 -8.30 -14.48 -0.56
C SER A 11 -7.12 -13.97 0.25
N VAL A 12 -6.52 -14.82 1.09
CA VAL A 12 -5.39 -14.46 1.93
C VAL A 12 -4.34 -15.58 1.92
N GLU A 13 -3.08 -15.17 1.96
CA GLU A 13 -1.93 -16.06 2.16
C GLU A 13 -0.92 -15.44 3.11
N ASP A 14 -0.15 -16.26 3.77
CA ASP A 14 1.06 -15.88 4.50
C ASP A 14 2.25 -16.61 3.89
N GLN A 15 3.17 -15.86 3.31
CA GLN A 15 4.38 -16.40 2.70
C GLN A 15 5.46 -16.74 3.76
N GLY A 16 5.19 -16.41 5.03
CA GLY A 16 6.12 -16.64 6.12
C GLY A 16 7.36 -15.76 6.04
N ARG A 17 8.43 -16.19 6.71
CA ARG A 17 9.73 -15.52 6.66
C ARG A 17 10.49 -16.03 5.44
N GLY A 18 10.60 -15.22 4.41
CA GLY A 18 11.36 -15.55 3.21
C GLY A 18 12.84 -15.79 3.57
N GLY A 19 13.32 -17.01 3.39
CA GLY A 19 14.74 -17.31 3.45
C GLY A 19 15.42 -16.81 2.19
N GLY A 20 16.41 -15.95 2.37
CA GLY A 20 17.40 -15.38 1.47
C GLY A 20 17.28 -15.56 -0.05
N PHE A 21 17.66 -14.55 -0.75
CA PHE A 21 17.80 -14.42 -2.20
C PHE A 21 18.23 -15.71 -2.92
N GLY A 22 17.29 -16.42 -3.52
CA GLY A 22 17.53 -17.37 -4.59
C GLY A 22 17.42 -16.61 -5.92
N GLY A 23 18.52 -16.58 -6.68
CA GLY A 23 18.80 -15.78 -7.86
C GLY A 23 17.61 -15.43 -8.76
N LEU A 24 17.46 -14.15 -9.02
CA LEU A 24 16.58 -13.60 -10.04
C LEU A 24 17.08 -13.99 -11.43
N PRO A 25 16.21 -14.50 -12.34
CA PRO A 25 16.50 -14.45 -13.75
C PRO A 25 16.40 -12.98 -14.19
N MET A 26 17.54 -12.34 -14.42
CA MET A 26 17.60 -11.01 -15.04
C MET A 26 17.15 -11.11 -16.50
N GLY A 27 15.83 -11.09 -16.72
CA GLY A 27 15.26 -10.67 -17.99
C GLY A 27 15.23 -9.14 -18.00
N GLY A 28 15.92 -8.52 -18.97
CA GLY A 28 15.99 -7.06 -19.12
C GLY A 28 14.62 -6.43 -19.41
N GLY A 29 13.85 -6.19 -18.36
CA GLY A 29 12.65 -5.37 -18.36
C GLY A 29 12.98 -4.05 -17.65
N SER A 30 12.69 -2.93 -18.30
CA SER A 30 12.80 -1.60 -17.71
C SER A 30 12.07 -1.56 -16.37
N ILE A 31 12.78 -1.18 -15.31
CA ILE A 31 12.17 -0.87 -14.01
C ILE A 31 11.19 0.27 -14.26
N GLY A 32 9.89 -0.02 -14.23
CA GLY A 32 8.86 1.00 -14.36
C GLY A 32 8.96 2.01 -13.20
N CYS A 33 8.55 3.26 -13.46
CA CYS A 33 8.70 4.38 -12.52
C CYS A 33 8.22 4.12 -11.07
N GLY A 34 7.32 3.16 -10.85
CA GLY A 34 6.87 2.76 -9.51
C GLY A 34 7.95 2.11 -8.63
N GLY A 35 8.91 1.38 -9.23
CA GLY A 35 9.98 0.72 -8.46
C GLY A 35 11.01 1.69 -7.86
N LEU A 36 11.25 2.83 -8.52
CA LEU A 36 12.17 3.86 -8.00
C LEU A 36 11.58 4.62 -6.80
N VAL A 37 10.28 4.75 -6.75
CA VAL A 37 9.55 5.47 -5.70
C VAL A 37 9.60 4.69 -4.38
N LEU A 38 9.37 3.40 -4.45
CA LEU A 38 9.43 2.51 -3.28
C LEU A 38 10.85 2.45 -2.70
N LEU A 39 11.89 2.48 -3.55
CA LEU A 39 13.29 2.56 -3.11
C LEU A 39 13.60 3.88 -2.37
N LEU A 40 12.94 4.98 -2.72
CA LEU A 40 13.12 6.25 -2.03
C LEU A 40 12.45 6.26 -0.64
N ILE A 41 11.29 5.65 -0.48
CA ILE A 41 10.66 5.48 0.84
C ILE A 41 11.55 4.57 1.70
N ALA A 42 12.06 3.48 1.15
CA ALA A 42 12.97 2.58 1.82
C ALA A 42 14.24 3.29 2.31
N ALA A 43 14.86 4.09 1.45
CA ALA A 43 16.05 4.87 1.82
C ALA A 43 15.76 5.91 2.91
N LEU A 44 14.57 6.53 2.87
CA LEU A 44 14.19 7.60 3.78
C LEU A 44 13.70 7.07 5.13
N VAL A 45 12.92 5.99 5.14
CA VAL A 45 12.32 5.42 6.36
C VAL A 45 13.29 4.46 7.06
N PHE A 46 14.07 3.70 6.30
CA PHE A 46 14.92 2.64 6.84
C PHE A 46 16.42 2.95 6.79
N GLY A 47 16.83 4.11 6.23
CA GLY A 47 18.24 4.50 6.13
C GLY A 47 19.07 3.61 5.20
N VAL A 48 18.44 2.95 4.25
CA VAL A 48 19.10 2.09 3.26
C VAL A 48 19.67 2.97 2.14
N ASP A 49 20.97 2.83 1.85
CA ASP A 49 21.60 3.57 0.74
C ASP A 49 21.10 3.00 -0.61
N PRO A 50 20.42 3.80 -1.44
CA PRO A 50 19.96 3.35 -2.75
C PRO A 50 21.11 2.88 -3.66
N GLY A 51 22.31 3.39 -3.45
CA GLY A 51 23.52 2.97 -4.16
C GLY A 51 24.00 1.57 -3.79
N ALA A 52 23.82 1.16 -2.54
CA ALA A 52 24.19 -0.17 -2.06
C ALA A 52 23.32 -1.28 -2.69
N LEU A 53 22.06 -0.99 -3.00
CA LEU A 53 21.15 -1.94 -3.66
C LEU A 53 21.46 -2.15 -5.16
N MET A 54 22.26 -1.26 -5.77
CA MET A 54 22.63 -1.36 -7.19
C MET A 54 24.02 -1.99 -7.41
N THR A 55 24.85 -2.18 -6.38
CA THR A 55 26.26 -2.57 -6.53
C THR A 55 26.60 -4.00 -6.11
N GLU A 56 25.71 -4.78 -5.51
CA GLU A 56 25.99 -6.17 -5.15
C GLU A 56 25.52 -7.18 -6.20
N SER A 57 26.23 -7.27 -7.31
CA SER A 57 26.13 -8.42 -8.22
C SER A 57 27.48 -8.90 -8.72
N SER A 58 28.33 -9.44 -7.83
CA SER A 58 29.46 -10.28 -8.24
C SER A 58 29.95 -11.14 -7.08
N GLY A 59 29.22 -12.17 -6.72
CA GLY A 59 29.67 -13.23 -5.81
C GLY A 59 29.27 -14.60 -6.36
N PRO A 60 30.04 -15.69 -6.08
CA PRO A 60 29.79 -17.01 -6.66
C PRO A 60 28.46 -17.59 -6.11
N VAL A 61 27.66 -18.11 -7.04
CA VAL A 61 26.37 -18.74 -6.78
C VAL A 61 26.55 -20.02 -5.97
N VAL A 62 26.21 -19.99 -4.68
CA VAL A 62 26.02 -21.21 -3.91
C VAL A 62 24.57 -21.61 -4.08
N GLN A 63 24.35 -22.73 -4.77
CA GLN A 63 23.03 -23.37 -4.88
C GLN A 63 22.60 -23.87 -3.48
N GLN A 64 21.79 -23.07 -2.78
CA GLN A 64 21.07 -23.56 -1.61
C GLN A 64 19.70 -24.12 -2.04
N GLN A 65 19.50 -25.39 -1.70
CA GLN A 65 18.22 -26.08 -1.87
C GLN A 65 17.10 -25.28 -1.18
N GLN A 66 16.07 -24.92 -1.95
CA GLN A 66 14.81 -24.41 -1.43
C GLN A 66 14.18 -25.45 -0.50
N GLY A 67 14.19 -25.17 0.77
CA GLY A 67 13.28 -25.83 1.70
C GLY A 67 11.83 -25.49 1.30
N PRO A 68 10.85 -26.36 1.56
CA PRO A 68 9.46 -26.09 1.24
C PRO A 68 9.03 -24.81 1.99
N GLN A 69 8.63 -23.77 1.24
CA GLN A 69 7.92 -22.63 1.81
C GLN A 69 6.58 -23.17 2.31
N THR A 70 6.45 -23.35 3.61
CA THR A 70 5.18 -23.68 4.25
C THR A 70 4.37 -22.39 4.38
N GLY A 71 3.90 -21.87 3.24
CA GLY A 71 2.93 -20.78 3.23
C GLY A 71 1.60 -21.27 3.77
N THR A 72 0.99 -20.51 4.66
CA THR A 72 -0.36 -20.74 5.17
C THR A 72 -1.36 -19.94 4.35
N THR A 73 -2.49 -20.53 3.99
CA THR A 73 -3.51 -19.89 3.18
C THR A 73 -4.87 -19.92 3.87
N GLY A 74 -5.77 -19.02 3.45
CA GLY A 74 -7.13 -18.96 3.98
C GLY A 74 -7.19 -18.47 5.42
N GLY A 75 -8.22 -18.89 6.14
CA GLY A 75 -8.47 -18.46 7.52
C GLY A 75 -7.35 -18.73 8.52
N ASP A 76 -6.49 -19.71 8.23
CA ASP A 76 -5.33 -20.04 9.07
C ASP A 76 -4.30 -18.88 9.08
N ALA A 77 -4.07 -18.22 7.95
CA ALA A 77 -3.18 -17.05 7.88
C ALA A 77 -3.68 -15.90 8.79
N CYS A 78 -4.99 -15.69 8.87
CA CYS A 78 -5.62 -14.68 9.72
C CYS A 78 -5.57 -15.02 11.23
N SER A 79 -5.26 -16.27 11.58
CA SER A 79 -5.29 -16.75 12.96
C SER A 79 -3.92 -16.77 13.64
N ILE A 80 -2.84 -16.47 12.91
CA ILE A 80 -1.45 -16.56 13.39
C ILE A 80 -1.21 -15.54 14.53
N ASP A 81 -1.65 -14.30 14.38
CA ASP A 81 -1.53 -13.25 15.40
C ASP A 81 -2.62 -12.18 15.26
N GLN A 82 -2.65 -11.23 16.20
CA GLN A 82 -3.63 -10.17 16.25
C GLN A 82 -3.55 -9.22 15.04
N ASN A 83 -2.34 -8.84 14.61
CA ASN A 83 -2.17 -7.91 13.49
C ASN A 83 -2.73 -8.49 12.20
N ARG A 84 -2.44 -9.78 11.92
CA ARG A 84 -3.01 -10.47 10.75
C ARG A 84 -4.53 -10.56 10.83
N ARG A 85 -5.07 -10.85 12.01
CA ARG A 85 -6.53 -10.89 12.22
C ARG A 85 -7.17 -9.53 11.95
N GLU A 86 -6.59 -8.44 12.45
CA GLU A 86 -7.07 -7.08 12.20
C GLU A 86 -7.06 -6.75 10.70
N MET A 87 -6.00 -7.12 9.98
CA MET A 87 -5.92 -6.90 8.53
C MET A 87 -6.94 -7.74 7.75
N CYS A 88 -7.19 -8.97 8.18
CA CYS A 88 -8.22 -9.81 7.59
C CYS A 88 -9.63 -9.23 7.83
N ASN A 89 -9.91 -8.70 9.02
CA ASN A 89 -11.15 -8.00 9.32
C ASN A 89 -11.32 -6.77 8.41
N ALA A 90 -10.24 -5.98 8.24
CA ALA A 90 -10.26 -4.83 7.34
C ALA A 90 -10.53 -5.24 5.89
N MET A 91 -9.86 -6.29 5.39
CA MET A 91 -10.09 -6.81 4.04
C MET A 91 -11.54 -7.25 3.84
N SER A 92 -12.13 -7.95 4.81
CA SER A 92 -13.54 -8.37 4.75
C SER A 92 -14.48 -7.17 4.67
N SER A 93 -14.25 -6.14 5.49
CA SER A 93 -15.01 -4.90 5.48
C SER A 93 -14.85 -4.14 4.16
N LEU A 94 -13.61 -4.05 3.63
CA LEU A 94 -13.32 -3.42 2.34
C LEU A 94 -14.02 -4.16 1.18
N ASN A 95 -13.92 -5.49 1.14
CA ASN A 95 -14.60 -6.32 0.13
C ASN A 95 -16.11 -6.10 0.15
N GLN A 96 -16.72 -6.07 1.33
CA GLN A 96 -18.17 -5.86 1.47
C GLN A 96 -18.57 -4.44 1.03
N THR A 97 -17.82 -3.43 1.44
CA THR A 97 -18.12 -2.04 1.11
C THR A 97 -18.02 -1.80 -0.39
N TRP A 98 -16.89 -2.14 -1.00
CA TRP A 98 -16.67 -1.92 -2.42
C TRP A 98 -17.55 -2.81 -3.28
N GLY A 99 -17.82 -4.06 -2.86
CA GLY A 99 -18.77 -4.93 -3.53
C GLY A 99 -20.17 -4.32 -3.59
N LYS A 100 -20.64 -3.68 -2.52
CA LYS A 100 -21.94 -2.96 -2.49
C LYS A 100 -21.93 -1.73 -3.40
N LEU A 101 -20.86 -0.93 -3.37
CA LEU A 101 -20.75 0.28 -4.20
C LEU A 101 -20.71 -0.07 -5.69
N PHE A 102 -19.93 -1.06 -6.10
CA PHE A 102 -19.92 -1.53 -7.50
C PHE A 102 -21.25 -2.11 -7.95
N ALA A 103 -21.90 -2.89 -7.09
CA ALA A 103 -23.23 -3.47 -7.38
C ALA A 103 -24.29 -2.37 -7.55
N ALA A 104 -24.24 -1.30 -6.77
CA ALA A 104 -25.14 -0.15 -6.89
C ALA A 104 -25.03 0.54 -8.26
N GLU A 105 -23.85 0.53 -8.86
CA GLU A 105 -23.57 1.05 -10.21
C GLU A 105 -23.74 -0.02 -11.30
N GLY A 106 -24.27 -1.21 -10.98
CA GLY A 106 -24.45 -2.31 -11.92
C GLY A 106 -23.14 -2.91 -12.45
N GLN A 107 -22.03 -2.68 -11.76
CA GLN A 107 -20.70 -3.13 -12.14
C GLN A 107 -20.30 -4.41 -11.40
N ARG A 108 -19.44 -5.22 -12.03
CA ARG A 108 -18.84 -6.38 -11.40
C ARG A 108 -17.67 -5.95 -10.54
N PHE A 109 -17.57 -6.54 -9.37
CA PHE A 109 -16.46 -6.34 -8.45
C PHE A 109 -15.65 -7.63 -8.29
N SER A 110 -14.32 -7.51 -8.31
CA SER A 110 -13.38 -8.58 -8.01
C SER A 110 -12.45 -8.10 -6.91
N PRO A 111 -12.50 -8.69 -5.70
CA PRO A 111 -11.65 -8.27 -4.60
C PRO A 111 -10.19 -8.62 -4.85
N PRO A 112 -9.24 -7.87 -4.24
CA PRO A 112 -7.81 -8.21 -4.28
C PRO A 112 -7.49 -9.38 -3.36
N LYS A 113 -6.30 -9.96 -3.55
CA LYS A 113 -5.69 -10.90 -2.59
C LYS A 113 -4.93 -10.12 -1.52
N LEU A 114 -4.93 -10.60 -0.28
CA LEU A 114 -4.05 -10.14 0.79
C LEU A 114 -2.89 -11.13 0.95
N SER A 115 -1.67 -10.63 0.98
CA SER A 115 -0.47 -11.44 1.15
C SER A 115 0.40 -10.88 2.27
N PHE A 116 0.59 -11.67 3.33
CA PHE A 116 1.55 -11.36 4.39
C PHE A 116 2.92 -11.92 4.06
N TYR A 117 3.96 -11.21 4.44
CA TYR A 117 5.33 -11.68 4.39
C TYR A 117 6.13 -11.11 5.58
N SER A 118 7.31 -11.65 5.85
CA SER A 118 8.25 -11.11 6.82
C SER A 118 9.62 -10.97 6.17
N GLN A 119 10.12 -9.75 6.11
CA GLN A 119 11.40 -9.32 5.52
C GLN A 119 11.43 -9.45 3.99
N TYR A 120 11.13 -10.62 3.43
CA TYR A 120 11.14 -10.88 1.99
C TYR A 120 9.92 -11.70 1.59
N GLY A 121 9.32 -11.35 0.44
CA GLY A 121 8.21 -12.05 -0.16
C GLY A 121 8.27 -11.96 -1.69
N GLN A 122 7.28 -12.55 -2.36
CA GLN A 122 7.15 -12.57 -3.82
C GLN A 122 5.80 -11.99 -4.22
N SER A 123 5.81 -11.12 -5.23
CA SER A 123 4.60 -10.57 -5.85
C SER A 123 4.67 -10.69 -7.37
N GLY A 124 3.53 -10.52 -8.05
CA GLY A 124 3.49 -10.39 -9.50
C GLY A 124 4.26 -9.20 -10.06
N CYS A 125 4.64 -8.25 -9.20
CA CYS A 125 5.46 -7.09 -9.54
C CYS A 125 6.95 -7.28 -9.23
N GLY A 126 7.33 -8.44 -8.72
CA GLY A 126 8.70 -8.78 -8.32
C GLY A 126 8.85 -9.06 -6.83
N ALA A 127 10.07 -9.00 -6.33
CA ALA A 127 10.36 -9.23 -4.92
C ALA A 127 9.72 -8.17 -4.02
N ALA A 128 9.10 -8.60 -2.93
CA ALA A 128 8.62 -7.77 -1.85
C ALA A 128 9.70 -7.72 -0.74
N GLN A 129 9.98 -6.54 -0.20
CA GLN A 129 10.97 -6.33 0.85
C GLN A 129 10.41 -5.39 1.91
N SER A 130 10.76 -5.59 3.19
CA SER A 130 10.30 -4.72 4.29
C SER A 130 10.54 -3.24 4.03
N ALA A 131 11.67 -2.92 3.40
CA ALA A 131 12.02 -1.55 3.03
C ALA A 131 11.02 -0.87 2.07
N MET A 132 10.17 -1.63 1.41
CA MET A 132 9.14 -1.09 0.49
C MET A 132 7.87 -0.63 1.22
N GLY A 133 7.67 -1.07 2.47
CA GLY A 133 6.40 -0.90 3.17
C GLY A 133 5.27 -1.74 2.54
N PRO A 134 4.02 -1.54 2.98
CA PRO A 134 2.85 -2.08 2.30
C PRO A 134 2.75 -1.58 0.87
N PHE A 135 2.25 -2.43 -0.04
CA PHE A 135 2.03 -2.02 -1.42
C PHE A 135 0.97 -2.88 -2.10
N TYR A 136 0.35 -2.30 -3.12
CA TYR A 136 -0.52 -3.02 -4.06
C TYR A 136 0.24 -3.35 -5.35
N CYS A 137 0.09 -4.57 -5.85
CA CYS A 137 0.64 -5.00 -7.14
C CYS A 137 -0.48 -5.16 -8.17
N PRO A 138 -0.51 -4.35 -9.25
CA PRO A 138 -1.55 -4.46 -10.28
C PRO A 138 -1.43 -5.71 -11.16
N ASN A 139 -0.27 -6.37 -11.21
CA ASN A 139 -0.07 -7.54 -12.08
C ASN A 139 -0.79 -8.80 -11.57
N ASP A 140 -0.94 -8.93 -10.25
CA ASP A 140 -1.61 -10.07 -9.63
C ASP A 140 -2.77 -9.67 -8.70
N HIS A 141 -3.10 -8.37 -8.68
CA HIS A 141 -4.13 -7.79 -7.83
C HIS A 141 -3.94 -8.11 -6.35
N GLY A 142 -2.68 -8.14 -5.89
CA GLY A 142 -2.28 -8.45 -4.52
C GLY A 142 -1.98 -7.21 -3.69
N ILE A 143 -2.46 -7.17 -2.46
CA ILE A 143 -2.01 -6.24 -1.41
C ILE A 143 -0.98 -6.99 -0.57
N TYR A 144 0.21 -6.44 -0.45
CA TYR A 144 1.35 -7.06 0.23
C TYR A 144 1.68 -6.29 1.50
N LEU A 145 1.70 -6.99 2.64
CA LEU A 145 1.97 -6.43 3.96
C LEU A 145 3.14 -7.14 4.62
N ASP A 146 4.20 -6.39 4.94
CA ASP A 146 5.21 -6.87 5.86
C ASP A 146 4.66 -6.89 7.30
N THR A 147 4.76 -8.02 7.96
CA THR A 147 4.26 -8.20 9.32
C THR A 147 4.98 -7.34 10.37
N ASP A 148 6.18 -6.87 10.08
CA ASP A 148 6.95 -5.98 10.95
C ASP A 148 6.63 -4.48 10.73
N PHE A 149 6.02 -4.13 9.59
CA PHE A 149 5.79 -2.74 9.17
C PHE A 149 5.00 -1.93 10.19
N PHE A 150 3.92 -2.48 10.75
CA PHE A 150 3.07 -1.71 11.66
C PHE A 150 3.78 -1.35 12.96
N ARG A 151 4.68 -2.22 13.45
CA ARG A 151 5.53 -1.90 14.60
C ARG A 151 6.50 -0.74 14.26
N GLU A 152 7.08 -0.75 13.08
CA GLU A 152 7.97 0.32 12.63
C GLU A 152 7.23 1.64 12.39
N MET A 153 6.03 1.59 11.84
CA MET A 153 5.16 2.75 11.66
C MET A 153 4.86 3.43 12.99
N GLU A 154 4.52 2.67 14.01
CA GLU A 154 4.27 3.18 15.36
C GLU A 154 5.54 3.80 15.97
N GLN A 155 6.66 3.07 15.93
CA GLN A 155 7.91 3.48 16.60
C GLN A 155 8.61 4.64 15.91
N ARG A 156 8.62 4.69 14.57
CA ARG A 156 9.38 5.66 13.79
C ARG A 156 8.57 6.84 13.30
N LEU A 157 7.29 6.61 12.96
CA LEU A 157 6.42 7.64 12.40
C LEU A 157 5.41 8.19 13.42
N GLY A 158 5.34 7.60 14.63
CA GLY A 158 4.39 8.00 15.66
C GLY A 158 2.93 7.79 15.26
N ALA A 159 2.69 7.02 14.22
CA ALA A 159 1.35 6.68 13.74
C ALA A 159 0.89 5.38 14.42
N SER A 160 0.31 5.53 15.61
CA SER A 160 -0.24 4.44 16.41
C SER A 160 -1.77 4.40 16.30
N GLY A 161 -2.33 3.27 16.72
CA GLY A 161 -3.77 3.02 16.75
C GLY A 161 -4.21 2.01 15.69
N ASP A 162 -5.37 1.42 15.90
CA ASP A 162 -5.91 0.43 14.99
C ASP A 162 -6.38 1.08 13.69
N PHE A 163 -6.99 2.25 13.76
CA PHE A 163 -7.44 2.96 12.56
C PHE A 163 -6.28 3.44 11.67
N ALA A 164 -5.11 3.74 12.25
CA ALA A 164 -3.90 4.04 11.47
C ALA A 164 -3.50 2.84 10.60
N ARG A 165 -3.57 1.61 11.14
CA ARG A 165 -3.31 0.36 10.39
C ARG A 165 -4.38 0.10 9.34
N TYR A 166 -5.66 0.32 9.67
CA TYR A 166 -6.77 0.17 8.73
C TYR A 166 -6.71 1.17 7.58
N TYR A 167 -6.27 2.40 7.86
CA TYR A 167 -6.04 3.39 6.81
C TYR A 167 -5.01 2.90 5.78
N VAL A 168 -3.90 2.31 6.22
CA VAL A 168 -2.87 1.81 5.30
C VAL A 168 -3.44 0.76 4.35
N ILE A 169 -4.12 -0.28 4.88
CA ILE A 169 -4.67 -1.32 4.00
C ILE A 169 -5.80 -0.77 3.11
N ALA A 170 -6.58 0.19 3.59
CA ALA A 170 -7.63 0.83 2.80
C ALA A 170 -7.05 1.72 1.68
N HIS A 171 -5.89 2.33 1.89
CA HIS A 171 -5.14 3.06 0.87
C HIS A 171 -4.65 2.12 -0.24
N GLU A 172 -4.00 0.99 0.11
CA GLU A 172 -3.59 -0.02 -0.86
C GLU A 172 -4.79 -0.61 -1.63
N TYR A 173 -5.92 -0.74 -0.94
CA TYR A 173 -7.17 -1.13 -1.58
C TYR A 173 -7.66 -0.06 -2.56
N GLY A 174 -7.45 1.21 -2.29
CA GLY A 174 -7.70 2.31 -3.22
C GLY A 174 -6.95 2.12 -4.55
N HIS A 175 -5.69 1.67 -4.52
CA HIS A 175 -4.93 1.34 -5.73
C HIS A 175 -5.53 0.14 -6.48
N HIS A 176 -6.12 -0.82 -5.77
CA HIS A 176 -6.88 -1.88 -6.43
C HIS A 176 -8.09 -1.33 -7.18
N ILE A 177 -8.88 -0.45 -6.56
CA ILE A 177 -10.02 0.22 -7.21
C ILE A 177 -9.58 0.97 -8.46
N GLN A 178 -8.48 1.71 -8.40
CA GLN A 178 -7.90 2.42 -9.56
C GLN A 178 -7.51 1.46 -10.69
N THR A 179 -7.03 0.28 -10.35
CA THR A 179 -6.65 -0.74 -11.33
C THR A 179 -7.87 -1.34 -12.03
N ILE A 180 -8.87 -1.80 -11.27
CA ILE A 180 -10.05 -2.46 -11.84
C ILE A 180 -10.99 -1.49 -12.57
N THR A 181 -10.91 -0.18 -12.27
CA THR A 181 -11.62 0.88 -13.01
C THR A 181 -10.86 1.36 -14.25
N GLY A 182 -9.64 0.87 -14.50
CA GLY A 182 -8.80 1.23 -15.64
C GLY A 182 -8.06 2.55 -15.50
N LEU A 183 -8.21 3.28 -14.39
CA LEU A 183 -7.51 4.54 -14.16
C LEU A 183 -6.00 4.35 -14.08
N ALA A 184 -5.52 3.30 -13.40
CA ALA A 184 -4.09 3.01 -13.27
C ALA A 184 -3.41 2.86 -14.65
N GLN A 185 -4.07 2.21 -15.60
CA GLN A 185 -3.57 2.08 -16.97
C GLN A 185 -3.50 3.43 -17.71
N GLN A 186 -4.51 4.29 -17.56
CA GLN A 186 -4.53 5.62 -18.15
C GLN A 186 -3.40 6.49 -17.58
N VAL A 187 -3.19 6.43 -16.29
CA VAL A 187 -2.12 7.15 -15.58
C VAL A 187 -0.76 6.68 -16.06
N GLN A 188 -0.52 5.39 -16.16
CA GLN A 188 0.74 4.83 -16.67
C GLN A 188 1.04 5.33 -18.09
N GLN A 189 0.04 5.36 -18.97
CA GLN A 189 0.20 5.88 -20.33
C GLN A 189 0.52 7.40 -20.34
N ALA A 190 -0.10 8.17 -19.45
CA ALA A 190 0.17 9.59 -19.32
C ALA A 190 1.61 9.84 -18.80
N GLN A 191 2.03 9.08 -17.79
CA GLN A 191 3.40 9.17 -17.24
C GLN A 191 4.48 8.85 -18.28
N GLN A 192 4.26 7.83 -19.13
CA GLN A 192 5.21 7.47 -20.20
C GLN A 192 5.45 8.58 -21.23
N ARG A 193 4.50 9.52 -21.35
CA ARG A 193 4.56 10.67 -22.28
C ARG A 193 4.95 11.98 -21.61
N SER A 194 5.27 11.94 -20.33
CA SER A 194 5.52 13.12 -19.49
C SER A 194 7.00 13.23 -19.13
N SER A 195 7.44 14.45 -18.79
CA SER A 195 8.72 14.63 -18.09
C SER A 195 8.64 14.02 -16.69
N GLN A 196 9.80 13.78 -16.06
CA GLN A 196 9.87 13.22 -14.69
C GLN A 196 9.00 14.01 -13.70
N ALA A 197 9.12 15.33 -13.67
CA ALA A 197 8.34 16.18 -12.76
C ALA A 197 6.84 16.10 -13.03
N GLN A 198 6.42 16.05 -14.30
CA GLN A 198 5.02 15.87 -14.68
C GLN A 198 4.52 14.47 -14.31
N GLY A 199 5.33 13.43 -14.54
CA GLY A 199 5.02 12.07 -14.14
C GLY A 199 4.84 11.93 -12.63
N ASN A 200 5.71 12.57 -11.85
CA ASN A 200 5.60 12.66 -10.40
C ASN A 200 4.30 13.34 -9.97
N ALA A 201 3.94 14.47 -10.57
CA ALA A 201 2.69 15.18 -10.28
C ALA A 201 1.44 14.34 -10.61
N ILE A 202 1.49 13.53 -11.67
CA ILE A 202 0.44 12.57 -12.00
C ILE A 202 0.36 11.47 -10.93
N GLN A 203 1.50 10.96 -10.46
CA GLN A 203 1.55 9.97 -9.38
C GLN A 203 0.94 10.52 -8.10
N VAL A 204 1.28 11.74 -7.69
CA VAL A 204 0.67 12.39 -6.52
C VAL A 204 -0.86 12.37 -6.60
N ARG A 205 -1.45 12.60 -7.77
CA ARG A 205 -2.91 12.54 -7.94
C ARG A 205 -3.47 11.12 -7.70
N MET A 206 -2.73 10.08 -8.12
CA MET A 206 -3.10 8.69 -7.82
C MET A 206 -3.11 8.42 -6.31
N GLU A 207 -2.08 8.86 -5.61
CA GLU A 207 -1.94 8.66 -4.16
C GLU A 207 -3.04 9.39 -3.39
N LEU A 208 -3.30 10.64 -3.73
CA LEU A 208 -4.35 11.45 -3.09
C LEU A 208 -5.75 10.87 -3.34
N GLN A 209 -5.98 10.27 -4.51
CA GLN A 209 -7.22 9.56 -4.76
C GLN A 209 -7.34 8.29 -3.91
N ALA A 210 -6.25 7.53 -3.73
CA ALA A 210 -6.25 6.37 -2.86
C ALA A 210 -6.55 6.74 -1.40
N ASP A 211 -5.99 7.86 -0.91
CA ASP A 211 -6.34 8.42 0.40
C ASP A 211 -7.84 8.76 0.51
N CYS A 212 -8.41 9.39 -0.51
CA CYS A 212 -9.84 9.70 -0.54
C CYS A 212 -10.70 8.43 -0.54
N LEU A 213 -10.35 7.42 -1.34
CA LEU A 213 -11.07 6.14 -1.40
C LEU A 213 -11.00 5.40 -0.06
N ALA A 214 -9.88 5.47 0.67
CA ALA A 214 -9.78 4.98 2.04
C ALA A 214 -10.76 5.72 2.97
N GLY A 215 -10.88 7.03 2.82
CA GLY A 215 -11.87 7.83 3.55
C GLY A 215 -13.31 7.46 3.22
N VAL A 216 -13.62 7.18 1.95
CA VAL A 216 -14.94 6.70 1.52
C VAL A 216 -15.30 5.39 2.21
N TRP A 217 -14.38 4.41 2.24
CA TRP A 217 -14.60 3.16 2.97
C TRP A 217 -14.91 3.40 4.45
N ALA A 218 -14.15 4.26 5.11
CA ALA A 218 -14.38 4.57 6.51
C ALA A 218 -15.74 5.24 6.74
N ALA A 219 -16.15 6.19 5.88
CA ALA A 219 -17.46 6.83 5.92
C ALA A 219 -18.63 5.85 5.73
N GLN A 220 -18.46 4.85 4.86
CA GLN A 220 -19.45 3.79 4.66
C GLN A 220 -19.56 2.83 5.86
N ASN A 221 -18.59 2.87 6.78
CA ASN A 221 -18.55 2.10 8.02
C ASN A 221 -18.55 2.99 9.27
N LYS A 222 -19.16 4.17 9.19
CA LYS A 222 -19.15 5.20 10.26
C LYS A 222 -19.69 4.71 11.62
N ASP A 223 -20.59 3.74 11.62
CA ASP A 223 -21.15 3.11 12.81
C ASP A 223 -20.13 2.25 13.59
N ARG A 224 -19.00 1.94 12.96
CA ARG A 224 -17.87 1.19 13.53
C ARG A 224 -16.70 2.09 13.96
N ILE A 225 -16.75 3.39 13.62
CA ILE A 225 -15.71 4.36 14.00
C ILE A 225 -15.87 4.71 15.48
N GLU A 226 -14.76 4.72 16.20
CA GLU A 226 -14.67 5.05 17.61
C GLU A 226 -14.04 6.42 17.84
N PRO A 227 -14.23 7.03 19.02
CA PRO A 227 -13.59 8.31 19.34
C PRO A 227 -12.06 8.22 19.25
N GLY A 228 -11.45 9.04 18.42
CA GLY A 228 -9.99 9.06 18.18
C GLY A 228 -9.56 8.48 16.84
N ASP A 229 -10.34 7.57 16.25
CA ASP A 229 -9.99 6.87 14.99
C ASP A 229 -9.66 7.83 13.85
N VAL A 230 -10.53 8.81 13.60
CA VAL A 230 -10.31 9.78 12.51
C VAL A 230 -8.98 10.51 12.69
N GLN A 231 -8.63 10.88 13.93
CA GLN A 231 -7.36 11.52 14.24
C GLN A 231 -6.17 10.58 14.04
N GLU A 232 -6.32 9.29 14.30
CA GLU A 232 -5.28 8.28 14.03
C GLU A 232 -5.02 8.16 12.54
N GLY A 233 -6.06 8.04 11.71
CA GLY A 233 -5.95 7.98 10.26
C GLY A 233 -5.33 9.25 9.67
N LEU A 234 -5.78 10.44 10.13
CA LEU A 234 -5.20 11.71 9.68
C LEU A 234 -3.73 11.85 10.08
N ARG A 235 -3.34 11.41 11.29
CA ARG A 235 -1.92 11.37 11.69
C ARG A 235 -1.11 10.41 10.82
N ALA A 236 -1.64 9.23 10.54
CA ALA A 236 -0.98 8.27 9.67
C ALA A 236 -0.76 8.86 8.26
N ALA A 237 -1.79 9.42 7.65
CA ALA A 237 -1.71 10.09 6.35
C ALA A 237 -0.68 11.24 6.34
N SER A 238 -0.67 12.05 7.40
CA SER A 238 0.29 13.15 7.56
C SER A 238 1.72 12.67 7.68
N SER A 239 1.98 11.59 8.40
CA SER A 239 3.33 11.09 8.72
C SER A 239 4.08 10.57 7.49
N ILE A 240 3.35 10.17 6.45
CA ILE A 240 3.90 9.61 5.21
C ILE A 240 3.82 10.57 4.01
N GLY A 241 3.58 11.87 4.25
CA GLY A 241 3.72 12.90 3.23
C GLY A 241 5.18 13.13 2.85
N ASP A 242 5.47 13.32 1.55
CA ASP A 242 6.84 13.49 1.03
C ASP A 242 7.59 14.62 1.73
N ASP A 243 6.90 15.70 2.06
CA ASP A 243 7.47 16.85 2.77
C ASP A 243 7.90 16.52 4.20
N VAL A 244 7.18 15.64 4.90
CA VAL A 244 7.53 15.17 6.24
C VAL A 244 8.68 14.16 6.15
N LEU A 245 8.59 13.19 5.24
CA LEU A 245 9.63 12.17 5.06
C LEU A 245 10.98 12.80 4.67
N MET A 246 10.99 13.78 3.76
CA MET A 246 12.22 14.48 3.37
C MET A 246 12.84 15.26 4.54
N ARG A 247 12.01 15.97 5.31
CA ARG A 247 12.50 16.70 6.51
C ARG A 247 13.07 15.74 7.56
N SER A 248 12.41 14.63 7.83
CA SER A 248 12.86 13.61 8.78
C SER A 248 14.19 12.98 8.39
N ALA A 249 14.43 12.86 7.08
CA ALA A 249 15.70 12.37 6.52
C ALA A 249 16.78 13.46 6.40
N GLY A 250 16.56 14.68 6.90
CA GLY A 250 17.49 15.80 6.79
C GLY A 250 17.68 16.31 5.35
N ARG A 251 16.75 15.98 4.43
CA ARG A 251 16.81 16.38 3.02
C ARG A 251 16.06 17.69 2.77
N ARG A 252 16.50 18.43 1.76
CA ARG A 252 15.76 19.60 1.28
C ARG A 252 14.44 19.13 0.66
N VAL A 253 13.34 19.77 1.07
CA VAL A 253 12.02 19.55 0.48
C VAL A 253 12.00 20.07 -0.96
N SER A 254 11.66 19.21 -1.91
CA SER A 254 11.68 19.45 -3.37
C SER A 254 10.35 18.98 -3.96
N PRO A 255 9.35 19.89 -4.11
CA PRO A 255 8.00 19.51 -4.54
C PRO A 255 7.94 18.80 -5.88
N GLU A 256 8.85 19.09 -6.81
CA GLU A 256 8.96 18.43 -8.11
C GLU A 256 9.37 16.95 -8.03
N SER A 257 9.93 16.53 -6.89
CA SER A 257 10.28 15.13 -6.63
C SER A 257 9.23 14.36 -5.83
N PHE A 258 8.13 15.03 -5.43
CA PHE A 258 7.06 14.37 -4.68
C PHE A 258 6.35 13.32 -5.54
N THR A 259 6.05 12.21 -4.93
CA THR A 259 5.34 11.09 -5.56
C THR A 259 4.12 10.67 -4.76
N HIS A 260 4.03 11.06 -3.47
CA HIS A 260 2.88 10.77 -2.59
C HIS A 260 2.10 12.05 -2.21
N GLY A 261 2.66 13.23 -2.48
CA GLY A 261 2.09 14.49 -2.09
C GLY A 261 2.51 14.96 -0.69
N THR A 262 2.06 16.14 -0.32
CA THR A 262 2.34 16.72 1.00
C THR A 262 1.46 16.06 2.07
N SER A 263 1.93 16.10 3.32
CA SER A 263 1.16 15.68 4.49
C SER A 263 -0.21 16.36 4.56
N GLN A 264 -0.28 17.65 4.21
CA GLN A 264 -1.53 18.39 4.18
C GLN A 264 -2.49 17.86 3.09
N GLN A 265 -2.00 17.65 1.87
CA GLN A 265 -2.81 17.12 0.77
C GLN A 265 -3.38 15.75 1.12
N ARG A 266 -2.55 14.86 1.67
CA ARG A 266 -2.99 13.52 2.06
C ARG A 266 -4.10 13.56 3.11
N MET A 267 -3.94 14.37 4.16
CA MET A 267 -4.99 14.58 5.16
C MET A 267 -6.27 15.16 4.56
N GLU A 268 -6.16 16.16 3.67
CA GLU A 268 -7.30 16.78 3.03
C GLU A 268 -8.12 15.80 2.19
N TRP A 269 -7.45 14.94 1.40
CA TRP A 269 -8.14 13.97 0.56
C TRP A 269 -8.72 12.81 1.36
N LEU A 270 -8.01 12.30 2.39
CA LEU A 270 -8.59 11.33 3.32
C LEU A 270 -9.85 11.89 4.01
N ASN A 271 -9.76 13.11 4.52
CA ASN A 271 -10.89 13.78 5.17
C ASN A 271 -12.05 14.03 4.21
N ARG A 272 -11.78 14.35 2.94
CA ARG A 272 -12.80 14.50 1.90
C ARG A 272 -13.61 13.21 1.72
N GLY A 273 -12.93 12.07 1.61
CA GLY A 273 -13.58 10.76 1.55
C GLY A 273 -14.42 10.46 2.79
N LEU A 274 -13.85 10.73 3.98
CA LEU A 274 -14.54 10.58 5.28
C LEU A 274 -15.81 11.42 5.39
N GLN A 275 -15.81 12.64 4.86
CA GLN A 275 -16.96 13.54 4.94
C GLN A 275 -18.06 13.21 3.93
N THR A 276 -17.68 12.79 2.74
CA THR A 276 -18.64 12.59 1.63
C THR A 276 -19.16 11.15 1.56
N GLY A 277 -18.31 10.17 1.82
CA GLY A 277 -18.63 8.76 1.59
C GLY A 277 -18.95 8.42 0.12
N ASP A 278 -18.65 9.36 -0.81
CA ASP A 278 -18.96 9.26 -2.24
C ASP A 278 -17.66 9.10 -3.05
N PRO A 279 -17.46 7.97 -3.75
CA PRO A 279 -16.28 7.78 -4.62
C PRO A 279 -16.12 8.86 -5.70
N ASN A 280 -17.22 9.48 -6.17
CA ASN A 280 -17.16 10.53 -7.17
C ASN A 280 -16.50 11.82 -6.64
N ALA A 281 -16.53 12.04 -5.32
CA ALA A 281 -15.83 13.16 -4.70
C ALA A 281 -14.29 12.99 -4.73
N CYS A 282 -13.79 11.79 -5.06
CA CYS A 282 -12.36 11.46 -5.10
C CYS A 282 -11.69 11.72 -6.47
N ASN A 283 -12.31 12.50 -7.33
CA ASN A 283 -11.71 12.82 -8.64
C ASN A 283 -10.55 13.82 -8.50
N THR A 284 -9.32 13.32 -8.45
CA THR A 284 -8.08 14.11 -8.40
C THR A 284 -7.57 14.55 -9.78
N PHE A 285 -8.18 14.04 -10.86
CA PHE A 285 -7.79 14.28 -12.25
C PHE A 285 -8.73 15.25 -12.97
N GLY A 286 -9.91 15.55 -12.39
CA GLY A 286 -10.82 16.55 -12.85
C GLY A 286 -10.31 17.95 -12.43
N GLY A 287 -9.79 18.72 -13.34
CA GLY A 287 -9.38 20.10 -13.14
C GLY A 287 -9.79 20.91 -14.33
#